data_73f415619d37c6c88076cc075852ace7
#
_entry.id   73f415619d37c6c88076cc075852ace7
#
_cell.length_a   1.000
_cell.length_b   1.000
_cell.length_c   1.000
_cell.angle_alpha   90.00
_cell.angle_beta   90.00
_cell.angle_gamma   90.00
#
_symmetry.space_group_name_H-M   'P 1'
#
loop_
_entity.id
_entity.type
_entity.pdbx_description
1 polymer ?
#
loop_
_entity_poly.entity_id
_entity_poly.type
_entity_poly.pdbx_seq_one_letter_code
_entity_poly.pdbx_strand_id
1 'polypeptide(L)'
;SGCIYISGAVEFSEREGAVRDALVASFNTWHAALRRAIEQAQAAGHLHADADPYQLLFEIHGLILVLHYDVRFLGRKDSVPRALAGFENILRRNGAKVD
;
A
#
# COMPACT_ATOMS: atom_id res chain seq x y z
N SER A 1 13.53 -1.28 -2.82
CA SER A 1 12.22 -0.93 -3.31
C SER A 1 11.14 -1.81 -2.65
N GLY A 2 9.90 -1.38 -2.71
CA GLY A 2 8.79 -2.13 -2.14
C GLY A 2 8.63 -3.52 -2.72
N CYS A 3 8.92 -3.69 -4.01
CA CYS A 3 8.83 -4.99 -4.68
C CYS A 3 9.82 -6.00 -4.11
N ILE A 4 11.04 -5.56 -3.79
CA ILE A 4 12.05 -6.42 -3.18
C ILE A 4 11.60 -6.86 -1.79
N TYR A 5 11.04 -5.96 -1.02
CA TYR A 5 10.54 -6.30 0.32
C TYR A 5 9.40 -7.33 0.25
N ILE A 6 8.47 -7.15 -0.66
CA ILE A 6 7.33 -8.08 -0.79
C ILE A 6 7.83 -9.48 -1.14
N SER A 7 8.68 -9.59 -2.16
CA SER A 7 9.24 -10.88 -2.58
C SER A 7 10.11 -11.49 -1.49
N GLY A 8 10.93 -10.67 -0.81
CA GLY A 8 11.79 -11.13 0.26
C GLY A 8 11.00 -11.65 1.44
N ALA A 9 9.89 -10.98 1.81
CA ALA A 9 9.06 -11.42 2.92
C ALA A 9 8.46 -12.80 2.66
N VAL A 10 8.01 -13.07 1.44
CA VAL A 10 7.47 -14.37 1.07
C VAL A 10 8.57 -15.43 1.06
N GLU A 11 9.72 -15.13 0.46
CA GLU A 11 10.79 -16.11 0.31
C GLU A 11 11.50 -16.42 1.62
N PHE A 12 11.83 -15.41 2.42
CA PHE A 12 12.66 -15.58 3.62
C PHE A 12 11.88 -15.85 4.89
N SER A 13 10.55 -15.64 4.90
CA SER A 13 9.74 -15.81 6.10
C SER A 13 9.80 -17.22 6.68
N GLU A 14 10.10 -18.22 5.84
CA GLU A 14 10.18 -19.63 6.25
C GLU A 14 11.62 -20.11 6.46
N ARG A 15 12.63 -19.29 6.12
CA ARG A 15 14.01 -19.75 6.05
C ARG A 15 14.86 -19.22 7.19
N GLU A 16 14.80 -17.94 7.48
CA GLU A 16 15.69 -17.29 8.42
C GLU A 16 14.94 -16.31 9.31
N GLY A 17 14.86 -16.63 10.60
CA GLY A 17 14.10 -15.82 11.55
C GLY A 17 14.56 -14.36 11.63
N ALA A 18 15.90 -14.15 11.66
CA ALA A 18 16.43 -12.78 11.76
C ALA A 18 16.12 -11.95 10.51
N VAL A 19 16.24 -12.55 9.33
CA VAL A 19 15.92 -11.87 8.06
C VAL A 19 14.42 -11.58 7.98
N ARG A 20 13.60 -12.56 8.35
CA ARG A 20 12.15 -12.37 8.40
C ARG A 20 11.77 -11.22 9.34
N ASP A 21 12.36 -11.18 10.52
CA ASP A 21 12.05 -10.14 11.50
C ASP A 21 12.45 -8.75 10.99
N ALA A 22 13.59 -8.64 10.30
CA ALA A 22 14.03 -7.39 9.71
C ALA A 22 13.07 -6.92 8.61
N LEU A 23 12.59 -7.84 7.76
CA LEU A 23 11.64 -7.51 6.71
C LEU A 23 10.30 -7.07 7.29
N VAL A 24 9.80 -7.79 8.30
CA VAL A 24 8.55 -7.42 8.98
C VAL A 24 8.68 -6.03 9.60
N ALA A 25 9.79 -5.75 10.25
CA ALA A 25 10.03 -4.42 10.84
C ALA A 25 10.03 -3.33 9.76
N SER A 26 10.62 -3.59 8.60
CA SER A 26 10.62 -2.64 7.49
C SER A 26 9.22 -2.38 6.97
N PHE A 27 8.40 -3.43 6.78
CA PHE A 27 7.01 -3.29 6.39
C PHE A 27 6.22 -2.48 7.41
N ASN A 28 6.40 -2.78 8.69
CA ASN A 28 5.68 -2.09 9.76
C ASN A 28 6.03 -0.60 9.80
N THR A 29 7.31 -0.26 9.56
CA THR A 29 7.75 1.13 9.49
C THR A 29 7.08 1.86 8.34
N TRP A 30 7.06 1.24 7.16
CA TRP A 30 6.42 1.81 5.98
C TRP A 30 4.92 1.99 6.19
N HIS A 31 4.25 0.96 6.74
CA HIS A 31 2.81 1.03 7.02
C HIS A 31 2.50 2.11 8.06
N ALA A 32 3.33 2.27 9.07
CA ALA A 32 3.13 3.31 10.07
C ALA A 32 3.24 4.72 9.46
N ALA A 33 4.19 4.92 8.55
CA ALA A 33 4.35 6.20 7.86
C ALA A 33 3.14 6.51 6.98
N LEU A 34 2.64 5.52 6.24
CA LEU A 34 1.47 5.70 5.38
C LEU A 34 0.21 5.95 6.23
N ARG A 35 0.05 5.23 7.33
CA ARG A 35 -1.07 5.46 8.24
C ARG A 35 -1.05 6.87 8.79
N ARG A 36 0.12 7.37 9.21
CA ARG A 36 0.23 8.75 9.69
C ARG A 36 -0.15 9.75 8.61
N ALA A 37 0.24 9.51 7.36
CA ALA A 37 -0.14 10.39 6.26
C ALA A 37 -1.66 10.41 6.06
N ILE A 38 -2.31 9.26 6.18
CA ILE A 38 -3.78 9.16 6.09
C ILE A 38 -4.42 9.95 7.24
N GLU A 39 -3.95 9.75 8.45
CA GLU A 39 -4.48 10.43 9.63
C GLU A 39 -4.29 11.94 9.54
N GLN A 40 -3.16 12.39 9.01
CA GLN A 40 -2.92 13.81 8.76
C GLN A 40 -3.88 14.37 7.73
N ALA A 41 -4.17 13.62 6.67
CA ALA A 41 -5.15 14.03 5.67
C ALA A 41 -6.56 14.14 6.28
N GLN A 42 -6.91 13.23 7.18
CA GLN A 42 -8.18 13.31 7.91
C GLN A 42 -8.23 14.54 8.79
N ALA A 43 -7.17 14.81 9.53
CA ALA A 43 -7.10 15.98 10.41
C ALA A 43 -7.18 17.30 9.62
N ALA A 44 -6.65 17.31 8.40
CA ALA A 44 -6.71 18.47 7.51
C ALA A 44 -8.03 18.59 6.76
N GLY A 45 -8.94 17.64 6.92
CA GLY A 45 -10.23 17.65 6.24
C GLY A 45 -10.20 17.17 4.79
N HIS A 46 -9.11 16.56 4.35
CA HIS A 46 -8.98 16.04 2.98
C HIS A 46 -9.59 14.64 2.81
N LEU A 47 -9.81 13.95 3.88
CA LEU A 47 -10.52 12.67 3.94
C LEU A 47 -11.55 12.71 5.04
N HIS A 48 -12.58 11.86 4.96
CA HIS A 48 -13.57 11.75 6.02
C HIS A 48 -12.91 11.39 7.36
N ALA A 49 -13.30 12.08 8.41
CA ALA A 49 -12.74 11.84 9.75
C ALA A 49 -13.07 10.44 10.28
N ASP A 50 -14.17 9.85 9.82
CA ASP A 50 -14.62 8.53 10.23
C ASP A 50 -14.13 7.41 9.32
N ALA A 51 -13.34 7.72 8.28
CA ALA A 51 -12.73 6.69 7.46
C ALA A 51 -11.73 5.90 8.30
N ASP A 52 -11.68 4.58 8.08
CA ASP A 52 -10.77 3.70 8.80
C ASP A 52 -9.38 3.73 8.14
N PRO A 53 -8.35 4.30 8.80
CA PRO A 53 -7.01 4.35 8.22
C PRO A 53 -6.41 2.97 7.92
N TYR A 54 -6.76 1.97 8.72
CA TYR A 54 -6.24 0.62 8.51
C TYR A 54 -6.85 -0.03 7.29
N GLN A 55 -8.13 0.21 7.04
CA GLN A 55 -8.80 -0.28 5.83
C GLN A 55 -8.25 0.40 4.59
N LEU A 56 -8.07 1.72 4.64
CA LEU A 56 -7.45 2.48 3.55
C LEU A 56 -6.06 1.95 3.23
N LEU A 57 -5.25 1.75 4.26
CA LEU A 57 -3.90 1.22 4.12
C LEU A 57 -3.91 -0.16 3.47
N PHE A 58 -4.82 -1.03 3.89
CA PHE A 58 -4.94 -2.37 3.33
C PHE A 58 -5.26 -2.32 1.84
N GLU A 59 -6.23 -1.50 1.44
CA GLU A 59 -6.64 -1.39 0.03
C GLU A 59 -5.53 -0.77 -0.82
N ILE A 60 -4.86 0.27 -0.33
CA ILE A 60 -3.74 0.90 -1.05
C ILE A 60 -2.59 -0.10 -1.21
N HIS A 61 -2.25 -0.83 -0.15
CA HIS A 61 -1.20 -1.85 -0.20
C HIS A 61 -1.55 -2.93 -1.22
N GLY A 62 -2.82 -3.34 -1.27
CA GLY A 62 -3.27 -4.33 -2.25
C GLY A 62 -3.06 -3.86 -3.68
N LEU A 63 -3.36 -2.58 -3.99
CA LEU A 63 -3.11 -2.01 -5.31
C LEU A 63 -1.62 -2.01 -5.66
N ILE A 64 -0.78 -1.61 -4.72
CA ILE A 64 0.67 -1.58 -4.93
C ILE A 64 1.20 -2.99 -5.20
N LEU A 65 0.75 -3.96 -4.41
CA LEU A 65 1.18 -5.35 -4.53
C LEU A 65 0.81 -5.93 -5.91
N VAL A 66 -0.44 -5.75 -6.32
CA VAL A 66 -0.90 -6.23 -7.62
C VAL A 66 -0.18 -5.51 -8.76
N LEU A 67 0.02 -4.20 -8.63
CA LEU A 67 0.73 -3.43 -9.66
C LEU A 67 2.15 -3.94 -9.86
N HIS A 68 2.88 -4.17 -8.77
CA HIS A 68 4.23 -4.71 -8.86
C HIS A 68 4.25 -6.07 -9.51
N TYR A 69 3.34 -6.95 -9.12
CA TYR A 69 3.24 -8.28 -9.68
C TYR A 69 2.96 -8.24 -11.18
N ASP A 70 1.96 -7.46 -11.58
CA ASP A 70 1.56 -7.37 -12.99
C ASP A 70 2.69 -6.80 -13.86
N VAL A 71 3.34 -5.74 -13.40
CA VAL A 71 4.38 -5.09 -14.19
C VAL A 71 5.65 -5.93 -14.23
N ARG A 72 6.08 -6.44 -13.07
CA ARG A 72 7.39 -7.12 -12.96
C ARG A 72 7.37 -8.56 -13.44
N PHE A 73 6.30 -9.29 -13.18
CA PHE A 73 6.23 -10.71 -13.50
C PHE A 73 5.41 -11.02 -14.74
N LEU A 74 4.32 -10.29 -14.96
CA LEU A 74 3.43 -10.55 -16.09
C LEU A 74 3.66 -9.61 -17.26
N GLY A 75 4.46 -8.57 -17.08
CA GLY A 75 4.74 -7.60 -18.14
C GLY A 75 3.56 -6.78 -18.60
N ARG A 76 2.54 -6.63 -17.75
CA ARG A 76 1.30 -5.92 -18.10
C ARG A 76 1.41 -4.43 -17.76
N LYS A 77 1.70 -3.62 -18.77
CA LYS A 77 1.85 -2.18 -18.57
C LYS A 77 0.54 -1.44 -18.43
N ASP A 78 -0.56 -2.03 -18.89
CA ASP A 78 -1.90 -1.45 -18.74
C ASP A 78 -2.40 -1.49 -17.29
N SER A 79 -1.71 -2.18 -16.40
CA SER A 79 -2.03 -2.21 -14.98
C SER A 79 -1.78 -0.88 -14.29
N VAL A 80 -0.86 -0.04 -14.79
CA VAL A 80 -0.57 1.26 -14.17
C VAL A 80 -1.80 2.16 -14.16
N PRO A 81 -2.46 2.44 -15.30
CA PRO A 81 -3.68 3.25 -15.26
C PRO A 81 -4.80 2.61 -14.46
N ARG A 82 -4.89 1.28 -14.41
CA ARG A 82 -5.88 0.60 -13.59
C ARG A 82 -5.63 0.80 -12.10
N ALA A 83 -4.37 0.71 -11.68
CA ALA A 83 -4.00 0.96 -10.29
C ALA A 83 -4.28 2.41 -9.90
N LEU A 84 -3.97 3.36 -10.77
CA LEU A 84 -4.28 4.77 -10.53
C LEU A 84 -5.77 5.00 -10.38
N ALA A 85 -6.57 4.43 -11.26
CA ALA A 85 -8.02 4.54 -11.18
C ALA A 85 -8.56 3.95 -9.87
N GLY A 86 -8.02 2.80 -9.46
CA GLY A 86 -8.39 2.18 -8.20
C GLY A 86 -8.04 3.04 -7.01
N PHE A 87 -6.85 3.63 -7.02
CA PHE A 87 -6.39 4.53 -5.97
C PHE A 87 -7.30 5.76 -5.86
N GLU A 88 -7.62 6.39 -6.99
CA GLU A 88 -8.55 7.53 -7.00
C GLU A 88 -9.93 7.15 -6.48
N ASN A 89 -10.43 5.97 -6.84
CA ASN A 89 -11.71 5.48 -6.34
C ASN A 89 -11.71 5.30 -4.82
N ILE A 90 -10.61 4.78 -4.27
CA ILE A 90 -10.46 4.65 -2.82
C ILE A 90 -10.51 6.03 -2.16
N LEU A 91 -9.78 6.99 -2.70
CA LEU A 91 -9.74 8.33 -2.14
C LEU A 91 -11.11 9.01 -2.19
N ARG A 92 -11.79 8.95 -3.35
CA ARG A 92 -13.13 9.55 -3.50
C ARG A 92 -14.13 8.94 -2.54
N ARG A 93 -14.14 7.61 -2.41
CA ARG A 93 -15.05 6.91 -1.50
C ARG A 93 -14.84 7.36 -0.06
N ASN A 94 -13.63 7.77 0.27
CA ASN A 94 -13.28 8.22 1.61
C ASN A 94 -13.26 9.75 1.76
N GLY A 95 -13.86 10.46 0.83
CA GLY A 95 -14.12 11.88 0.95
C GLY A 95 -13.19 12.82 0.22
N ALA A 96 -12.13 12.31 -0.41
CA ALA A 96 -11.19 13.16 -1.14
C ALA A 96 -11.84 13.73 -2.41
N LYS A 97 -11.49 14.97 -2.72
CA LYS A 97 -11.88 15.60 -3.99
C LYS A 97 -10.78 15.30 -4.99
N VAL A 98 -11.08 14.41 -5.94
CA VAL A 98 -10.15 14.01 -7.00
C VAL A 98 -10.74 14.46 -8.33
N ASP A 99 -9.98 15.25 -9.06
CA ASP A 99 -10.40 15.78 -10.37
C ASP A 99 -10.29 14.75 -11.48
#